data_6d71c797277df71319d1f705c6898fb8
#
_entry.id   6d71c797277df71319d1f705c6898fb8
#
_cell.length_a   1.000
_cell.length_b   1.000
_cell.length_c   1.000
_cell.angle_alpha   90.00
_cell.angle_beta   90.00
_cell.angle_gamma   90.00
#
_symmetry.space_group_name_H-M   'P 1'
#
loop_
_entity.id
_entity.type
_entity.pdbx_description
1 polymer ?
#
loop_
_entity_poly.entity_id
_entity_poly.type
_entity_poly.pdbx_seq_one_letter_code
_entity_poly.pdbx_strand_id
1 'polypeptide(L)'
;MNDVFDVPVIVENEANAAAYGEMRFGFKTPPKHMLYLSVGMGIGMGMVLDQKLYTGLNGFAGEMGHITIVKDGINCRCGNAGCFERYASEQALLEQAIKRGLVTGNEEASVDLLIQKATENNEAVIALFKEIGEYIAIGITTMINLFNPEQILIGNQLSKLQPWIKEDIQAYVYSHAIGFHSKKVTVDFTSPNHLSTIKGMASFTIENFLLSIKQTEE
;
A
#
# COMPACT_ATOMS: atom_id res chain seq x y z
N MET A 1 -23.51 14.41 3.76
CA MET A 1 -23.39 13.74 5.09
C MET A 1 -23.59 14.72 6.24
N ASN A 2 -22.98 15.91 6.21
CA ASN A 2 -23.19 16.91 7.28
C ASN A 2 -24.67 17.28 7.49
N ASP A 3 -25.50 17.23 6.44
CA ASP A 3 -26.96 17.54 6.52
C ASP A 3 -27.78 16.42 7.21
N VAL A 4 -27.18 15.26 7.46
CA VAL A 4 -27.83 14.09 8.09
C VAL A 4 -27.40 13.93 9.55
N PHE A 5 -26.14 14.29 9.83
CA PHE A 5 -25.56 14.19 11.16
C PHE A 5 -25.23 15.59 11.66
N ASP A 6 -25.74 15.96 12.84
CA ASP A 6 -25.41 17.23 13.51
C ASP A 6 -24.03 17.17 14.19
N VAL A 7 -23.06 16.65 13.44
CA VAL A 7 -21.65 16.52 13.87
C VAL A 7 -20.72 16.69 12.66
N PRO A 8 -19.50 17.21 12.83
CA PRO A 8 -18.50 17.27 11.77
C PRO A 8 -18.18 15.87 11.22
N VAL A 9 -18.20 15.72 9.90
CA VAL A 9 -17.83 14.48 9.21
C VAL A 9 -16.54 14.71 8.44
N ILE A 10 -15.51 13.88 8.73
CA ILE A 10 -14.23 13.92 8.07
C ILE A 10 -14.13 12.69 7.16
N VAL A 11 -13.73 12.91 5.90
CA VAL A 11 -13.50 11.85 4.93
C VAL A 11 -12.05 11.92 4.50
N GLU A 12 -11.35 10.79 4.54
CA GLU A 12 -9.94 10.66 4.14
C GLU A 12 -9.74 9.42 3.27
N ASN A 13 -8.70 9.43 2.46
CA ASN A 13 -8.27 8.28 1.68
C ASN A 13 -7.78 7.15 2.60
N GLU A 14 -8.09 5.88 2.24
CA GLU A 14 -7.73 4.71 3.05
C GLU A 14 -6.22 4.60 3.31
N ALA A 15 -5.40 4.80 2.26
CA ALA A 15 -3.95 4.70 2.38
C ALA A 15 -3.36 5.82 3.26
N ASN A 16 -3.93 7.04 3.18
CA ASN A 16 -3.57 8.16 4.05
C ASN A 16 -3.91 7.85 5.51
N ALA A 17 -5.12 7.35 5.76
CA ALA A 17 -5.57 6.96 7.09
C ALA A 17 -4.66 5.85 7.67
N ALA A 18 -4.32 4.84 6.86
CA ALA A 18 -3.42 3.77 7.28
C ALA A 18 -2.01 4.27 7.57
N ALA A 19 -1.45 5.12 6.70
CA ALA A 19 -0.13 5.74 6.93
C ALA A 19 -0.10 6.53 8.24
N TYR A 20 -1.15 7.31 8.50
CA TYR A 20 -1.27 8.07 9.73
C TYR A 20 -1.37 7.16 10.95
N GLY A 21 -2.15 6.08 10.86
CA GLY A 21 -2.28 5.08 11.92
C GLY A 21 -0.97 4.37 12.24
N GLU A 22 -0.20 3.97 11.21
CA GLU A 22 1.12 3.38 11.38
C GLU A 22 2.11 4.36 12.02
N MET A 23 2.14 5.60 11.57
CA MET A 23 2.98 6.63 12.16
C MET A 23 2.68 6.83 13.65
N ARG A 24 1.40 6.84 14.04
CA ARG A 24 0.98 7.10 15.43
C ARG A 24 1.12 5.89 16.34
N PHE A 25 0.92 4.69 15.85
CA PHE A 25 0.77 3.49 16.68
C PHE A 25 1.68 2.32 16.28
N GLY A 26 2.32 2.39 15.12
CA GLY A 26 3.16 1.30 14.60
C GLY A 26 4.60 1.30 15.13
N PHE A 27 5.07 2.44 15.66
CA PHE A 27 6.47 2.62 16.05
C PHE A 27 6.62 3.17 17.46
N LYS A 28 7.64 2.71 18.19
CA LYS A 28 8.06 3.35 19.46
C LYS A 28 8.60 4.76 19.21
N THR A 29 9.36 4.92 18.16
CA THR A 29 9.87 6.20 17.65
C THR A 29 9.47 6.31 16.19
N PRO A 30 8.49 7.16 15.84
CA PRO A 30 8.03 7.29 14.48
C PRO A 30 9.13 7.81 13.56
N PRO A 31 9.29 7.25 12.35
CA PRO A 31 10.19 7.79 11.34
C PRO A 31 9.74 9.20 10.91
N LYS A 32 10.67 10.04 10.47
CA LYS A 32 10.32 11.35 9.92
C LYS A 32 9.66 11.24 8.55
N HIS A 33 10.18 10.33 7.74
CA HIS A 33 9.72 10.11 6.36
C HIS A 33 9.33 8.65 6.18
N MET A 34 8.06 8.39 6.04
CA MET A 34 7.49 7.05 5.87
C MET A 34 6.49 7.03 4.71
N LEU A 35 6.53 5.98 3.91
CA LEU A 35 5.55 5.70 2.89
C LEU A 35 4.78 4.42 3.27
N TYR A 36 3.48 4.46 3.14
CA TYR A 36 2.62 3.29 3.32
C TYR A 36 2.01 2.91 1.97
N LEU A 37 2.35 1.74 1.46
CA LEU A 37 1.82 1.18 0.23
C LEU A 37 0.64 0.27 0.56
N SER A 38 -0.57 0.72 0.31
CA SER A 38 -1.80 -0.08 0.45
C SER A 38 -2.00 -0.92 -0.80
N VAL A 39 -1.77 -2.24 -0.70
CA VAL A 39 -1.91 -3.18 -1.82
C VAL A 39 -3.12 -4.08 -1.59
N GLY A 40 -4.28 -3.61 -2.03
CA GLY A 40 -5.57 -4.30 -2.03
C GLY A 40 -6.12 -4.43 -3.44
N MET A 41 -7.44 -4.29 -3.62
CA MET A 41 -8.10 -4.34 -4.95
C MET A 41 -7.46 -3.39 -5.96
N GLY A 42 -6.98 -2.23 -5.52
CA GLY A 42 -6.09 -1.33 -6.24
C GLY A 42 -4.81 -1.09 -5.44
N ILE A 43 -4.04 -0.09 -5.84
CA ILE A 43 -2.84 0.36 -5.12
C ILE A 43 -2.96 1.84 -4.79
N GLY A 44 -2.89 2.16 -3.50
CA GLY A 44 -2.78 3.52 -2.99
C GLY A 44 -1.51 3.72 -2.18
N MET A 45 -1.10 4.97 -1.99
CA MET A 45 0.04 5.30 -1.15
C MET A 45 -0.30 6.45 -0.21
N GLY A 46 -0.10 6.24 1.10
CA GLY A 46 -0.09 7.31 2.08
C GLY A 46 1.33 7.77 2.36
N MET A 47 1.53 9.08 2.42
CA MET A 47 2.85 9.68 2.60
C MET A 47 2.93 10.46 3.92
N VAL A 48 3.91 10.14 4.74
CA VAL A 48 4.28 10.91 5.92
C VAL A 48 5.64 11.54 5.66
N LEU A 49 5.68 12.87 5.63
CA LEU A 49 6.88 13.67 5.44
C LEU A 49 7.04 14.61 6.62
N ASP A 50 8.22 14.61 7.27
CA ASP A 50 8.46 15.35 8.51
C ASP A 50 7.40 15.08 9.61
N GLN A 51 7.02 13.81 9.76
CA GLN A 51 5.99 13.34 10.71
C GLN A 51 4.59 13.95 10.48
N LYS A 52 4.32 14.43 9.28
CA LYS A 52 3.02 14.97 8.87
C LYS A 52 2.51 14.22 7.64
N LEU A 53 1.20 13.96 7.62
CA LEU A 53 0.56 13.43 6.44
C LEU A 53 0.65 14.45 5.29
N TYR A 54 1.17 14.00 4.15
CA TYR A 54 1.26 14.82 2.94
C TYR A 54 0.16 14.40 1.96
N THR A 55 -0.77 15.29 1.71
CA THR A 55 -1.95 15.02 0.85
C THR A 55 -1.91 15.77 -0.48
N GLY A 56 -0.90 16.63 -0.71
CA GLY A 56 -0.80 17.45 -1.90
C GLY A 56 -1.79 18.62 -1.91
N LEU A 57 -1.95 19.23 -3.09
CA LEU A 57 -2.79 20.44 -3.24
C LEU A 57 -4.28 20.18 -2.95
N ASN A 58 -4.81 19.05 -3.47
CA ASN A 58 -6.25 18.74 -3.46
C ASN A 58 -6.58 17.42 -2.73
N GLY A 59 -5.67 16.90 -1.91
CA GLY A 59 -5.86 15.63 -1.21
C GLY A 59 -5.54 14.38 -2.04
N PHE A 60 -5.03 14.53 -3.27
CA PHE A 60 -4.78 13.42 -4.21
C PHE A 60 -3.29 13.06 -4.37
N ALA A 61 -2.44 13.43 -3.41
CA ALA A 61 -1.07 12.92 -3.44
C ALA A 61 -1.06 11.41 -3.16
N GLY A 62 -0.10 10.70 -3.77
CA GLY A 62 0.06 9.27 -3.51
C GLY A 62 -0.69 8.34 -4.47
N GLU A 63 -1.14 8.83 -5.64
CA GLU A 63 -1.77 8.02 -6.69
C GLU A 63 -0.76 7.08 -7.39
N MET A 64 0.02 6.37 -6.56
CA MET A 64 1.12 5.51 -7.01
C MET A 64 0.65 4.34 -7.88
N GLY A 65 -0.59 3.85 -7.65
CA GLY A 65 -1.19 2.80 -8.46
C GLY A 65 -1.32 3.14 -9.94
N HIS A 66 -1.35 4.44 -10.27
CA HIS A 66 -1.55 4.93 -11.64
C HIS A 66 -0.27 5.39 -12.35
N ILE A 67 0.91 5.24 -11.74
CA ILE A 67 2.16 5.44 -12.49
C ILE A 67 2.31 4.36 -13.56
N THR A 68 2.83 4.72 -14.73
CA THR A 68 3.10 3.76 -15.80
C THR A 68 4.40 3.02 -15.51
N ILE A 69 4.33 1.72 -15.23
CA ILE A 69 5.50 0.86 -15.06
C ILE A 69 5.77 -0.02 -16.29
N VAL A 70 4.80 -0.18 -17.17
CA VAL A 70 4.93 -0.90 -18.43
C VAL A 70 4.40 -0.01 -19.56
N LYS A 71 5.29 0.49 -20.42
CA LYS A 71 4.91 1.30 -21.58
C LYS A 71 3.97 0.50 -22.49
N ASP A 72 2.86 1.12 -22.91
CA ASP A 72 1.85 0.52 -23.80
C ASP A 72 1.29 -0.82 -23.25
N GLY A 73 1.24 -0.95 -21.93
CA GLY A 73 0.81 -2.16 -21.25
C GLY A 73 -0.71 -2.29 -21.10
N ILE A 74 -1.16 -2.99 -20.04
CA ILE A 74 -2.58 -3.26 -19.79
C ILE A 74 -3.36 -1.95 -19.56
N ASN A 75 -4.50 -1.80 -20.24
CA ASN A 75 -5.39 -0.64 -20.06
C ASN A 75 -5.88 -0.55 -18.62
N CYS A 76 -5.86 0.66 -18.09
CA CYS A 76 -6.35 0.99 -16.75
C CYS A 76 -7.66 1.78 -16.84
N ARG A 77 -8.53 1.59 -15.85
CA ARG A 77 -9.79 2.34 -15.72
C ARG A 77 -9.60 3.86 -15.56
N CYS A 78 -8.39 4.33 -15.18
CA CYS A 78 -8.08 5.75 -15.14
C CYS A 78 -7.91 6.41 -16.52
N GLY A 79 -7.97 5.64 -17.61
CA GLY A 79 -7.78 6.08 -18.99
C GLY A 79 -6.35 5.92 -19.51
N ASN A 80 -5.39 5.54 -18.66
CA ASN A 80 -4.00 5.30 -19.03
C ASN A 80 -3.76 3.80 -19.33
N ALA A 81 -2.57 3.45 -19.84
CA ALA A 81 -2.12 2.07 -20.02
C ALA A 81 -0.82 1.81 -19.23
N GLY A 82 -0.66 0.57 -18.75
CA GLY A 82 0.55 0.16 -18.06
C GLY A 82 0.66 0.63 -16.60
N CYS A 83 -0.44 1.03 -15.98
CA CYS A 83 -0.47 1.45 -14.58
C CYS A 83 -0.02 0.34 -13.62
N PHE A 84 0.70 0.71 -12.59
CA PHE A 84 1.27 -0.19 -11.58
C PHE A 84 0.21 -1.12 -10.97
N GLU A 85 -0.98 -0.63 -10.62
CA GLU A 85 -2.05 -1.45 -10.05
C GLU A 85 -2.49 -2.59 -10.97
N ARG A 86 -2.32 -2.46 -12.30
CA ARG A 86 -2.71 -3.50 -13.27
C ARG A 86 -1.78 -4.72 -13.25
N TYR A 87 -0.65 -4.63 -12.53
CA TYR A 87 0.36 -5.68 -12.45
C TYR A 87 0.60 -6.18 -11.03
N ALA A 88 0.32 -5.37 -10.01
CA ALA A 88 0.74 -5.63 -8.63
C ALA A 88 -0.39 -5.59 -7.59
N SER A 89 -1.64 -5.29 -7.99
CA SER A 89 -2.78 -5.28 -7.07
C SER A 89 -3.34 -6.68 -6.80
N GLU A 90 -4.20 -6.78 -5.80
CA GLU A 90 -5.02 -7.98 -5.55
C GLU A 90 -5.82 -8.37 -6.78
N GLN A 91 -6.46 -7.39 -7.45
CA GLN A 91 -7.20 -7.65 -8.68
C GLN A 91 -6.29 -8.27 -9.75
N ALA A 92 -5.08 -7.73 -9.95
CA ALA A 92 -4.11 -8.27 -10.91
C ALA A 92 -3.69 -9.70 -10.56
N LEU A 93 -3.45 -9.99 -9.28
CA LEU A 93 -3.13 -11.34 -8.79
C LEU A 93 -4.25 -12.33 -9.12
N LEU A 94 -5.49 -11.99 -8.80
CA LEU A 94 -6.65 -12.87 -9.01
C LEU A 94 -6.93 -13.07 -10.50
N GLU A 95 -6.85 -12.02 -11.33
CA GLU A 95 -6.99 -12.12 -12.79
C GLU A 95 -5.93 -13.08 -13.39
N GLN A 96 -4.67 -13.00 -12.95
CA GLN A 96 -3.62 -13.89 -13.40
C GLN A 96 -3.80 -15.32 -12.90
N ALA A 97 -4.24 -15.51 -11.67
CA ALA A 97 -4.53 -16.84 -11.11
C ALA A 97 -5.64 -17.55 -11.91
N ILE A 98 -6.73 -16.87 -12.23
CA ILE A 98 -7.82 -17.39 -13.05
C ILE A 98 -7.30 -17.71 -14.47
N LYS A 99 -6.62 -16.77 -15.12
CA LYS A 99 -6.08 -16.93 -16.48
C LYS A 99 -5.13 -18.12 -16.61
N ARG A 100 -4.37 -18.42 -15.56
CA ARG A 100 -3.41 -19.55 -15.50
C ARG A 100 -4.05 -20.88 -15.05
N GLY A 101 -5.36 -20.88 -14.75
CA GLY A 101 -6.05 -22.08 -14.27
C GLY A 101 -5.62 -22.51 -12.86
N LEU A 102 -5.10 -21.58 -12.03
CA LEU A 102 -4.70 -21.86 -10.65
C LEU A 102 -5.90 -21.89 -9.70
N VAL A 103 -7.03 -21.36 -10.15
CA VAL A 103 -8.35 -21.44 -9.51
C VAL A 103 -9.25 -22.24 -10.43
N THR A 104 -9.83 -23.33 -9.93
CA THR A 104 -10.55 -24.31 -10.76
C THR A 104 -11.95 -24.59 -10.22
N GLY A 105 -12.87 -24.97 -11.12
CA GLY A 105 -14.21 -25.42 -10.75
C GLY A 105 -15.08 -24.32 -10.17
N ASN A 106 -15.71 -24.60 -9.02
CA ASN A 106 -16.58 -23.67 -8.31
C ASN A 106 -15.85 -22.89 -7.21
N GLU A 107 -14.50 -22.88 -7.21
CA GLU A 107 -13.72 -22.14 -6.23
C GLU A 107 -13.91 -20.62 -6.47
N GLU A 108 -14.25 -19.89 -5.42
CA GLU A 108 -14.23 -18.43 -5.45
C GLU A 108 -12.77 -17.95 -5.35
N ALA A 109 -12.32 -17.24 -6.38
CA ALA A 109 -10.96 -16.71 -6.41
C ALA A 109 -10.75 -15.69 -5.28
N SER A 110 -9.83 -15.97 -4.37
CA SER A 110 -9.46 -15.09 -3.27
C SER A 110 -7.99 -15.21 -2.94
N VAL A 111 -7.44 -14.18 -2.31
CA VAL A 111 -6.05 -14.20 -1.82
C VAL A 111 -5.86 -15.32 -0.81
N ASP A 112 -6.82 -15.56 0.07
CA ASP A 112 -6.72 -16.59 1.10
C ASP A 112 -6.69 -18.01 0.50
N LEU A 113 -7.47 -18.27 -0.56
CA LEU A 113 -7.39 -19.52 -1.32
C LEU A 113 -5.99 -19.72 -1.94
N LEU A 114 -5.43 -18.69 -2.56
CA LEU A 114 -4.09 -18.77 -3.15
C LEU A 114 -3.01 -18.98 -2.07
N ILE A 115 -3.14 -18.34 -0.92
CA ILE A 115 -2.26 -18.56 0.24
C ILE A 115 -2.33 -20.00 0.72
N GLN A 116 -3.53 -20.57 0.83
CA GLN A 116 -3.67 -21.99 1.17
C GLN A 116 -2.92 -22.88 0.18
N LYS A 117 -3.13 -22.71 -1.13
CA LYS A 117 -2.42 -23.47 -2.16
C LYS A 117 -0.89 -23.29 -2.11
N ALA A 118 -0.42 -22.08 -1.85
CA ALA A 118 1.01 -21.81 -1.69
C ALA A 118 1.61 -22.50 -0.44
N THR A 119 0.85 -22.54 0.66
CA THR A 119 1.22 -23.25 1.89
C THR A 119 1.30 -24.77 1.68
N GLU A 120 0.49 -25.30 0.76
CA GLU A 120 0.53 -26.69 0.30
C GLU A 120 1.63 -26.94 -0.75
N ASN A 121 2.56 -25.99 -0.93
CA ASN A 121 3.69 -26.02 -1.86
C ASN A 121 3.27 -26.08 -3.35
N ASN A 122 2.17 -25.44 -3.74
CA ASN A 122 1.85 -25.28 -5.15
C ASN A 122 2.83 -24.30 -5.81
N GLU A 123 3.82 -24.83 -6.53
CA GLU A 123 4.91 -24.07 -7.15
C GLU A 123 4.41 -23.01 -8.14
N ALA A 124 3.32 -23.29 -8.87
CA ALA A 124 2.76 -22.34 -9.84
C ALA A 124 2.14 -21.11 -9.16
N VAL A 125 1.50 -21.29 -7.99
CA VAL A 125 0.98 -20.18 -7.18
C VAL A 125 2.14 -19.40 -6.56
N ILE A 126 3.15 -20.08 -6.03
CA ILE A 126 4.34 -19.43 -5.47
C ILE A 126 5.06 -18.61 -6.55
N ALA A 127 5.19 -19.13 -7.77
CA ALA A 127 5.77 -18.39 -8.89
C ALA A 127 4.97 -17.14 -9.25
N LEU A 128 3.64 -17.22 -9.21
CA LEU A 128 2.77 -16.06 -9.42
C LEU A 128 2.95 -15.02 -8.31
N PHE A 129 3.08 -15.42 -7.04
CA PHE A 129 3.35 -14.50 -5.95
C PHE A 129 4.67 -13.75 -6.14
N LYS A 130 5.72 -14.45 -6.57
CA LYS A 130 7.03 -13.85 -6.85
C LYS A 130 6.95 -12.83 -7.99
N GLU A 131 6.23 -13.13 -9.07
CA GLU A 131 6.03 -12.21 -10.18
C GLU A 131 5.30 -10.93 -9.73
N ILE A 132 4.25 -11.05 -8.91
CA ILE A 132 3.58 -9.90 -8.30
C ILE A 132 4.55 -9.13 -7.40
N GLY A 133 5.38 -9.83 -6.63
CA GLY A 133 6.43 -9.27 -5.78
C GLY A 133 7.46 -8.45 -6.56
N GLU A 134 7.85 -8.89 -7.76
CA GLU A 134 8.75 -8.16 -8.65
C GLU A 134 8.15 -6.80 -9.08
N TYR A 135 6.88 -6.77 -9.47
CA TYR A 135 6.21 -5.51 -9.78
C TYR A 135 6.10 -4.60 -8.56
N ILE A 136 5.79 -5.15 -7.38
CA ILE A 136 5.80 -4.39 -6.13
C ILE A 136 7.20 -3.80 -5.88
N ALA A 137 8.25 -4.56 -6.09
CA ALA A 137 9.63 -4.11 -5.92
C ALA A 137 10.02 -2.96 -6.87
N ILE A 138 9.55 -3.00 -8.12
CA ILE A 138 9.72 -1.88 -9.08
C ILE A 138 9.07 -0.61 -8.55
N GLY A 139 7.82 -0.70 -8.09
CA GLY A 139 7.11 0.44 -7.51
C GLY A 139 7.83 1.00 -6.27
N ILE A 140 8.23 0.11 -5.35
CA ILE A 140 8.98 0.48 -4.14
C ILE A 140 10.30 1.17 -4.48
N THR A 141 11.06 0.63 -5.43
CA THR A 141 12.33 1.22 -5.87
C THR A 141 12.13 2.63 -6.43
N THR A 142 11.06 2.83 -7.19
CA THR A 142 10.68 4.16 -7.71
C THR A 142 10.40 5.12 -6.55
N MET A 143 9.63 4.70 -5.54
CA MET A 143 9.35 5.52 -4.35
C MET A 143 10.61 5.86 -3.56
N ILE A 144 11.51 4.90 -3.38
CA ILE A 144 12.79 5.12 -2.70
C ILE A 144 13.61 6.19 -3.42
N ASN A 145 13.72 6.10 -4.74
CA ASN A 145 14.50 7.04 -5.53
C ASN A 145 13.89 8.45 -5.56
N LEU A 146 12.56 8.57 -5.47
CA LEU A 146 11.86 9.87 -5.49
C LEU A 146 11.81 10.55 -4.14
N PHE A 147 11.55 9.80 -3.06
CA PHE A 147 11.25 10.37 -1.75
C PHE A 147 12.34 10.14 -0.71
N ASN A 148 13.28 9.22 -0.95
CA ASN A 148 14.33 8.84 0.01
C ASN A 148 13.79 8.64 1.44
N PRO A 149 12.77 7.78 1.66
CA PRO A 149 12.16 7.59 2.96
C PRO A 149 13.05 6.78 3.90
N GLU A 150 12.81 6.88 5.21
CA GLU A 150 13.42 6.00 6.21
C GLU A 150 12.74 4.63 6.23
N GLN A 151 11.41 4.63 6.00
CA GLN A 151 10.59 3.43 6.10
C GLN A 151 9.58 3.36 4.96
N ILE A 152 9.43 2.16 4.38
CA ILE A 152 8.27 1.80 3.55
C ILE A 152 7.55 0.63 4.22
N LEU A 153 6.24 0.76 4.39
CA LEU A 153 5.37 -0.30 4.87
C LEU A 153 4.44 -0.76 3.75
N ILE A 154 4.38 -2.08 3.54
CA ILE A 154 3.43 -2.71 2.64
C ILE A 154 2.28 -3.23 3.48
N GLY A 155 1.08 -2.77 3.21
CA GLY A 155 -0.12 -3.14 3.95
C GLY A 155 -1.27 -3.62 3.07
N ASN A 156 -2.43 -3.82 3.70
CA ASN A 156 -3.64 -4.35 3.09
C ASN A 156 -3.49 -5.84 2.71
N GLN A 157 -4.33 -6.36 1.80
CA GLN A 157 -4.48 -7.80 1.53
C GLN A 157 -3.17 -8.46 1.10
N LEU A 158 -2.39 -7.83 0.22
CA LEU A 158 -1.17 -8.45 -0.27
C LEU A 158 0.00 -8.43 0.75
N SER A 159 -0.15 -7.77 1.91
CA SER A 159 0.81 -7.95 3.02
C SER A 159 0.87 -9.40 3.52
N LYS A 160 -0.21 -10.17 3.33
CA LYS A 160 -0.26 -11.60 3.65
C LYS A 160 0.72 -12.46 2.83
N LEU A 161 1.16 -11.97 1.67
CA LEU A 161 2.14 -12.67 0.81
C LEU A 161 3.57 -12.53 1.31
N GLN A 162 3.80 -11.77 2.39
CA GLN A 162 5.13 -11.54 2.97
C GLN A 162 6.04 -12.79 3.01
N PRO A 163 5.59 -13.99 3.41
CA PRO A 163 6.45 -15.17 3.50
C PRO A 163 7.12 -15.59 2.18
N TRP A 164 6.50 -15.25 1.04
CA TRP A 164 6.96 -15.66 -0.28
C TRP A 164 7.66 -14.57 -1.08
N ILE A 165 7.44 -13.27 -0.73
CA ILE A 165 7.88 -12.15 -1.56
C ILE A 165 8.84 -11.19 -0.87
N LYS A 166 8.94 -11.22 0.48
CA LYS A 166 9.72 -10.23 1.24
C LYS A 166 11.20 -10.21 0.84
N GLU A 167 11.83 -11.38 0.79
CA GLU A 167 13.26 -11.50 0.49
C GLU A 167 13.55 -11.05 -0.95
N ASP A 168 12.71 -11.44 -1.91
CA ASP A 168 12.87 -11.07 -3.31
C ASP A 168 12.70 -9.55 -3.50
N ILE A 169 11.72 -8.92 -2.83
CA ILE A 169 11.55 -7.47 -2.84
C ILE A 169 12.78 -6.76 -2.26
N GLN A 170 13.28 -7.20 -1.11
CA GLN A 170 14.44 -6.58 -0.47
C GLN A 170 15.70 -6.72 -1.31
N ALA A 171 15.93 -7.90 -1.93
CA ALA A 171 17.03 -8.13 -2.83
C ALA A 171 16.97 -7.24 -4.08
N TYR A 172 15.76 -7.09 -4.66
CA TYR A 172 15.54 -6.21 -5.81
C TYR A 172 15.83 -4.75 -5.45
N VAL A 173 15.28 -4.26 -4.35
CA VAL A 173 15.51 -2.89 -3.86
C VAL A 173 17.01 -2.64 -3.64
N TYR A 174 17.69 -3.57 -2.99
CA TYR A 174 19.13 -3.43 -2.73
C TYR A 174 19.94 -3.30 -4.02
N SER A 175 19.58 -4.03 -5.08
CA SER A 175 20.31 -4.05 -6.35
C SER A 175 19.92 -2.91 -7.31
N HIS A 176 18.72 -2.34 -7.21
CA HIS A 176 18.19 -1.40 -8.19
C HIS A 176 17.98 0.03 -7.65
N ALA A 177 17.81 0.22 -6.34
CA ALA A 177 17.78 1.56 -5.78
C ALA A 177 19.17 2.21 -5.79
N ILE A 178 19.22 3.55 -5.86
CA ILE A 178 20.49 4.28 -5.79
C ILE A 178 21.22 3.90 -4.50
N GLY A 179 22.47 3.48 -4.61
CA GLY A 179 23.20 2.75 -3.56
C GLY A 179 23.32 3.43 -2.19
N PHE A 180 23.19 4.77 -2.09
CA PHE A 180 23.14 5.45 -0.79
C PHE A 180 21.72 5.46 -0.19
N HIS A 181 20.67 5.34 -1.00
CA HIS A 181 19.28 5.20 -0.53
C HIS A 181 19.00 3.77 -0.03
N SER A 182 19.39 2.75 -0.80
CA SER A 182 19.13 1.34 -0.47
C SER A 182 19.73 0.88 0.87
N LYS A 183 20.81 1.51 1.33
CA LYS A 183 21.49 1.17 2.59
C LYS A 183 20.78 1.67 3.85
N LYS A 184 19.84 2.59 3.73
CA LYS A 184 19.22 3.28 4.87
C LYS A 184 17.71 3.06 4.98
N VAL A 185 17.06 2.68 3.88
CA VAL A 185 15.62 2.44 3.86
C VAL A 185 15.31 1.06 4.43
N THR A 186 14.25 0.99 5.24
CA THR A 186 13.67 -0.28 5.67
C THR A 186 12.38 -0.54 4.90
N VAL A 187 12.23 -1.74 4.35
CA VAL A 187 11.01 -2.19 3.68
C VAL A 187 10.42 -3.36 4.47
N ASP A 188 9.26 -3.14 5.06
CA ASP A 188 8.56 -4.11 5.88
C ASP A 188 7.07 -4.22 5.54
N PHE A 189 6.43 -5.20 6.15
CA PHE A 189 5.01 -5.48 5.98
C PHE A 189 4.25 -5.22 7.27
N THR A 190 3.05 -4.67 7.15
CA THR A 190 2.17 -4.54 8.32
C THR A 190 1.55 -5.88 8.68
N SER A 191 1.25 -6.07 9.96
CA SER A 191 0.47 -7.23 10.38
C SER A 191 -0.93 -7.19 9.74
N PRO A 192 -1.42 -8.30 9.16
CA PRO A 192 -2.77 -8.36 8.58
C PRO A 192 -3.90 -7.99 9.55
N ASN A 193 -3.66 -8.14 10.85
CA ASN A 193 -4.62 -7.80 11.91
C ASN A 193 -4.43 -6.37 12.46
N HIS A 194 -3.53 -5.58 11.89
CA HIS A 194 -3.27 -4.23 12.34
C HIS A 194 -4.36 -3.31 11.80
N LEU A 195 -5.15 -2.75 12.69
CA LEU A 195 -6.27 -1.85 12.37
C LEU A 195 -5.77 -0.43 12.05
N SER A 196 -4.73 -0.31 11.20
CA SER A 196 -4.02 0.95 10.93
C SER A 196 -4.96 2.03 10.41
N THR A 197 -5.79 1.70 9.44
CA THR A 197 -6.78 2.62 8.84
C THR A 197 -7.77 3.11 9.89
N ILE A 198 -8.34 2.20 10.70
CA ILE A 198 -9.33 2.55 11.73
C ILE A 198 -8.70 3.42 12.81
N LYS A 199 -7.52 3.03 13.31
CA LYS A 199 -6.78 3.79 14.32
C LYS A 199 -6.35 5.15 13.79
N GLY A 200 -5.93 5.21 12.53
CA GLY A 200 -5.54 6.44 11.85
C GLY A 200 -6.71 7.39 11.74
N MET A 201 -7.87 6.93 11.26
CA MET A 201 -9.08 7.75 11.18
C MET A 201 -9.54 8.24 12.55
N ALA A 202 -9.54 7.39 13.56
CA ALA A 202 -9.92 7.78 14.93
C ALA A 202 -9.01 8.89 15.46
N SER A 203 -7.67 8.71 15.34
CA SER A 203 -6.70 9.72 15.79
C SER A 203 -6.83 11.01 15.00
N PHE A 204 -6.93 10.94 13.69
CA PHE A 204 -7.08 12.10 12.81
C PHE A 204 -8.35 12.90 13.13
N THR A 205 -9.47 12.21 13.37
CA THR A 205 -10.74 12.83 13.73
C THR A 205 -10.67 13.54 15.09
N ILE A 206 -10.10 12.88 16.10
CA ILE A 206 -9.92 13.46 17.44
C ILE A 206 -9.04 14.71 17.39
N GLU A 207 -7.90 14.64 16.67
CA GLU A 207 -6.99 15.79 16.57
C GLU A 207 -7.61 16.96 15.86
N ASN A 208 -8.32 16.74 14.74
CA ASN A 208 -9.04 17.82 14.05
C ASN A 208 -10.14 18.44 14.92
N PHE A 209 -10.86 17.62 15.67
CA PHE A 209 -11.88 18.12 16.61
C PHE A 209 -11.25 19.00 17.70
N LEU A 210 -10.16 18.54 18.31
CA LEU A 210 -9.48 19.33 19.35
C LEU A 210 -8.87 20.64 18.81
N LEU A 211 -8.39 20.63 17.56
CA LEU A 211 -7.89 21.85 16.90
C LEU A 211 -9.03 22.85 16.60
N SER A 212 -10.20 22.35 16.20
CA SER A 212 -11.36 23.23 15.93
C SER A 212 -11.86 23.95 17.18
N ILE A 213 -11.83 23.29 18.35
CA ILE A 213 -12.19 23.92 19.63
C ILE A 213 -11.23 25.08 19.96
N LYS A 214 -9.93 24.91 19.75
CA LYS A 214 -8.93 25.97 20.03
C LYS A 214 -9.09 27.20 19.15
N GLN A 215 -9.57 27.05 17.92
CA GLN A 215 -9.79 28.17 17.00
C GLN A 215 -11.08 28.96 17.30
N THR A 216 -12.01 28.39 18.07
CA THR A 216 -13.24 29.09 18.50
C THR A 216 -13.07 29.89 19.79
N GLU A 217 -11.93 29.74 20.49
CA GLU A 217 -11.60 30.47 21.74
C GLU A 217 -10.71 31.70 21.51
N GLU A 218 -10.22 31.93 20.28
CA GLU A 218 -9.50 33.14 19.84
C GLU A 218 -10.44 34.09 19.08
#